data_d9b2bf49e87b6e132ccedde4c1cdaaef
#
_entry.id   d9b2bf49e87b6e132ccedde4c1cdaaef
#
_cell.length_a   1.000
_cell.length_b   1.000
_cell.length_c   1.000
_cell.angle_alpha   90.00
_cell.angle_beta   90.00
_cell.angle_gamma   90.00
#
_symmetry.space_group_name_H-M   'P 1'
#
loop_
_entity.id
_entity.type
_entity.pdbx_description
1 polymer ?
#
loop_
_entity_poly.entity_id
_entity_poly.type
_entity_poly.pdbx_seq_one_letter_code
_entity_poly.pdbx_strand_id
1 'polypeptide(L)'
;MIKPQAIRQIESKRFNKEFSTFPDLNSLKQFCKNAGIFNSVSYRQNYREYGLPAHPERIYDDWISYKDFFDIVDFISYSELKSLVENKNLKNAKEYKSFILKLNDSSLPLDPQGIYPNEWENWYKFLGKTEPFKPDFISPSYITWAIKIKEFMTKARGGGTKESQLCRFVRLYIERFDKSKSPHAFLIQEKFDVKPFRDLLENIESEPMRRKLVVYVNEFLDYIIDNDLTIEDEETGEIVRVDNARNPFSLLLNQQNISSSSIRSETTKPCLQYHFVKKAQEWIIPSDAKNFQDLDHLHKFDADWVKVSFDQLDLHDLDCVYRVIDNQAYLWCPTDWIHTYALTKVPLRGRQIAYNDSGEADEYIADLDQQNKVIWQKNNSPLSGLTKEQSFIKRMPDGQTGMFTTTNKTNNNGQGYTIPWIPEDLAYWLIRLRKWQQKYNPISYPSAWIDCQRTNLNEVQRKAKGLNCFLFRRFNDFEAAN
;
A
#
# COMPACT_ATOMS: atom_id res chain seq x y z
N MET A 1 -66.21 6.79 1.43
CA MET A 1 -65.55 6.49 0.16
C MET A 1 -64.07 6.23 0.44
N ILE A 2 -63.64 4.99 0.32
CA ILE A 2 -62.22 4.60 0.47
C ILE A 2 -61.47 5.17 -0.74
N LYS A 3 -60.39 5.91 -0.48
CA LYS A 3 -59.64 6.55 -1.54
C LYS A 3 -59.10 5.49 -2.56
N PRO A 4 -59.17 5.76 -3.87
CA PRO A 4 -58.73 4.81 -4.92
C PRO A 4 -57.31 4.24 -4.74
N GLN A 5 -56.41 4.99 -4.10
CA GLN A 5 -55.07 4.53 -3.76
C GLN A 5 -55.01 3.40 -2.71
N ALA A 6 -55.93 3.40 -1.73
CA ALA A 6 -55.97 2.37 -0.70
C ALA A 6 -56.45 1.02 -1.27
N ILE A 7 -57.42 1.05 -2.21
CA ILE A 7 -57.88 -0.17 -2.90
C ILE A 7 -56.79 -0.78 -3.77
N ARG A 8 -56.02 0.03 -4.52
CA ARG A 8 -54.90 -0.45 -5.34
C ARG A 8 -53.79 -1.05 -4.50
N GLN A 9 -53.53 -0.51 -3.30
CA GLN A 9 -52.54 -1.10 -2.39
C GLN A 9 -52.98 -2.44 -1.82
N ILE A 10 -54.26 -2.62 -1.50
CA ILE A 10 -54.81 -3.89 -1.00
C ILE A 10 -54.82 -4.95 -2.10
N GLU A 11 -55.19 -4.59 -3.33
CA GLU A 11 -55.14 -5.50 -4.48
C GLU A 11 -53.72 -5.91 -4.86
N SER A 12 -52.76 -5.00 -4.81
CA SER A 12 -51.34 -5.32 -5.07
C SER A 12 -50.73 -6.22 -4.00
N LYS A 13 -51.13 -6.07 -2.73
CA LYS A 13 -50.68 -6.97 -1.65
C LYS A 13 -51.24 -8.39 -1.84
N ARG A 14 -52.52 -8.54 -2.20
CA ARG A 14 -53.13 -9.85 -2.49
C ARG A 14 -52.45 -10.53 -3.68
N PHE A 15 -52.27 -9.82 -4.78
CA PHE A 15 -51.62 -10.33 -5.98
C PHE A 15 -50.18 -10.82 -5.68
N ASN A 16 -49.41 -10.04 -4.95
CA ASN A 16 -48.01 -10.41 -4.62
C ASN A 16 -47.95 -11.62 -3.64
N LYS A 17 -48.97 -11.82 -2.78
CA LYS A 17 -49.01 -12.95 -1.87
C LYS A 17 -49.35 -14.27 -2.59
N GLU A 18 -50.20 -14.24 -3.62
CA GLU A 18 -50.55 -15.41 -4.44
C GLU A 18 -49.40 -15.94 -5.28
N PHE A 19 -48.40 -15.07 -5.64
CA PHE A 19 -47.23 -15.42 -6.42
C PHE A 19 -45.96 -15.56 -5.58
N SER A 20 -46.01 -15.41 -4.28
CA SER A 20 -44.89 -15.62 -3.40
C SER A 20 -44.60 -17.11 -3.22
N THR A 21 -43.33 -17.50 -3.31
CA THR A 21 -42.85 -18.86 -3.01
C THR A 21 -43.11 -19.24 -1.53
N PHE A 22 -43.35 -18.25 -0.68
CA PHE A 22 -43.59 -18.41 0.76
C PHE A 22 -45.03 -17.94 1.09
N PRO A 23 -45.93 -18.85 1.47
CA PRO A 23 -47.33 -18.56 1.65
C PRO A 23 -47.66 -17.67 2.88
N ASP A 24 -46.79 -17.67 3.86
CA ASP A 24 -46.91 -16.87 5.09
C ASP A 24 -45.54 -16.41 5.61
N LEU A 25 -45.58 -15.45 6.55
CA LEU A 25 -44.37 -14.86 7.14
C LEU A 25 -43.52 -15.88 7.93
N ASN A 26 -44.17 -16.86 8.56
CA ASN A 26 -43.51 -17.90 9.33
C ASN A 26 -42.69 -18.84 8.42
N SER A 27 -43.26 -19.22 7.28
CA SER A 27 -42.56 -20.02 6.26
C SER A 27 -41.32 -19.29 5.72
N LEU A 28 -41.45 -17.99 5.46
CA LEU A 28 -40.33 -17.15 5.06
C LEU A 28 -39.24 -17.07 6.16
N LYS A 29 -39.67 -16.86 7.42
CA LYS A 29 -38.79 -16.82 8.58
C LYS A 29 -38.02 -18.12 8.78
N GLN A 30 -38.71 -19.25 8.68
CA GLN A 30 -38.09 -20.58 8.80
C GLN A 30 -37.11 -20.85 7.69
N PHE A 31 -37.43 -20.49 6.45
CA PHE A 31 -36.51 -20.60 5.34
C PHE A 31 -35.25 -19.77 5.56
N CYS A 32 -35.38 -18.48 5.93
CA CYS A 32 -34.25 -17.60 6.23
C CYS A 32 -33.33 -18.18 7.31
N LYS A 33 -33.93 -18.74 8.37
CA LYS A 33 -33.21 -19.40 9.46
C LYS A 33 -32.40 -20.60 8.96
N ASN A 34 -32.99 -21.45 8.11
CA ASN A 34 -32.31 -22.62 7.54
C ASN A 34 -31.23 -22.24 6.53
N ALA A 35 -31.42 -21.16 5.79
CA ALA A 35 -30.46 -20.63 4.82
C ALA A 35 -29.32 -19.76 5.44
N GLY A 36 -29.31 -19.60 6.77
CA GLY A 36 -28.29 -18.80 7.45
C GLY A 36 -28.46 -17.29 7.29
N ILE A 37 -29.70 -16.84 7.01
CA ILE A 37 -30.03 -15.42 6.82
C ILE A 37 -30.64 -14.90 8.14
N PHE A 38 -29.86 -14.14 8.92
CA PHE A 38 -30.24 -13.75 10.27
C PHE A 38 -30.44 -12.23 10.47
N ASN A 39 -30.29 -11.42 9.41
CA ASN A 39 -30.45 -9.98 9.50
C ASN A 39 -30.86 -9.35 8.15
N SER A 40 -31.26 -8.09 8.19
CA SER A 40 -31.73 -7.34 7.02
C SER A 40 -30.69 -7.16 5.93
N VAL A 41 -29.39 -7.12 6.29
CA VAL A 41 -28.29 -6.97 5.33
C VAL A 41 -28.10 -8.27 4.56
N SER A 42 -27.97 -9.38 5.28
CA SER A 42 -27.86 -10.71 4.66
C SER A 42 -29.12 -11.05 3.85
N TYR A 43 -30.33 -10.65 4.30
CA TYR A 43 -31.52 -10.79 3.53
C TYR A 43 -31.45 -10.03 2.19
N ARG A 44 -31.06 -8.75 2.21
CA ARG A 44 -30.95 -7.91 1.01
C ARG A 44 -29.85 -8.35 0.05
N GLN A 45 -28.80 -9.00 0.53
CA GLN A 45 -27.75 -9.55 -0.31
C GLN A 45 -28.21 -10.80 -1.06
N ASN A 46 -29.01 -11.63 -0.41
CA ASN A 46 -29.34 -12.97 -0.88
C ASN A 46 -30.78 -13.13 -1.43
N TYR A 47 -31.61 -12.09 -1.35
CA TYR A 47 -33.06 -12.21 -1.72
C TYR A 47 -33.28 -12.66 -3.17
N ARG A 48 -32.42 -12.21 -4.11
CA ARG A 48 -32.52 -12.61 -5.52
C ARG A 48 -32.11 -14.05 -5.74
N GLU A 49 -31.05 -14.49 -5.09
CA GLU A 49 -30.48 -15.82 -5.21
C GLU A 49 -31.45 -16.89 -4.70
N TYR A 50 -32.09 -16.62 -3.57
CA TYR A 50 -33.06 -17.54 -2.94
C TYR A 50 -34.51 -17.28 -3.31
N GLY A 51 -34.80 -16.35 -4.22
CA GLY A 51 -36.17 -16.02 -4.61
C GLY A 51 -37.02 -15.43 -3.49
N LEU A 52 -36.40 -14.73 -2.52
CA LEU A 52 -37.11 -14.11 -1.41
C LEU A 52 -37.78 -12.81 -1.86
N PRO A 53 -38.90 -12.43 -1.21
CA PRO A 53 -39.57 -11.16 -1.48
C PRO A 53 -38.64 -9.96 -1.27
N ALA A 54 -38.46 -9.11 -2.31
CA ALA A 54 -37.64 -7.89 -2.18
C ALA A 54 -38.22 -6.90 -1.15
N HIS A 55 -39.57 -6.91 -0.99
CA HIS A 55 -40.32 -6.03 -0.12
C HIS A 55 -41.34 -6.83 0.71
N PRO A 56 -40.92 -7.59 1.74
CA PRO A 56 -41.81 -8.41 2.54
C PRO A 56 -42.90 -7.59 3.25
N GLU A 57 -42.59 -6.33 3.59
CA GLU A 57 -43.57 -5.38 4.17
C GLU A 57 -44.80 -5.08 3.27
N ARG A 58 -44.70 -5.38 1.99
CA ARG A 58 -45.80 -5.18 1.02
C ARG A 58 -46.60 -6.44 0.76
N ILE A 59 -46.13 -7.59 1.19
CA ILE A 59 -46.70 -8.91 0.90
C ILE A 59 -47.39 -9.46 2.12
N TYR A 60 -46.75 -9.34 3.29
CA TYR A 60 -47.28 -9.93 4.53
C TYR A 60 -47.90 -8.85 5.41
N ASP A 61 -49.17 -9.05 5.77
CA ASP A 61 -49.93 -8.10 6.61
C ASP A 61 -49.47 -8.11 8.07
N ASP A 62 -48.86 -9.21 8.51
CA ASP A 62 -48.30 -9.44 9.82
C ASP A 62 -46.81 -8.99 9.92
N TRP A 63 -46.27 -8.37 8.86
CA TRP A 63 -44.92 -7.81 8.89
C TRP A 63 -44.88 -6.55 9.77
N ILE A 64 -44.01 -6.56 10.77
CA ILE A 64 -43.74 -5.40 11.63
C ILE A 64 -42.43 -4.73 11.22
N SER A 65 -41.36 -5.45 11.26
CA SER A 65 -40.00 -4.96 10.91
C SER A 65 -39.02 -6.10 10.68
N TYR A 66 -37.89 -5.83 10.08
CA TYR A 66 -36.77 -6.79 10.01
C TYR A 66 -36.25 -7.19 11.41
N LYS A 67 -36.34 -6.31 12.41
CA LYS A 67 -35.99 -6.59 13.79
C LYS A 67 -36.88 -7.68 14.39
N ASP A 68 -38.16 -7.51 14.24
CA ASP A 68 -39.17 -8.47 14.69
C ASP A 68 -39.10 -9.78 13.90
N PHE A 69 -38.97 -9.68 12.58
CA PHE A 69 -38.88 -10.84 11.69
C PHE A 69 -37.71 -11.77 12.02
N PHE A 70 -36.54 -11.23 12.37
CA PHE A 70 -35.37 -12.01 12.72
C PHE A 70 -35.23 -12.28 14.22
N ASP A 71 -36.21 -11.97 15.06
CA ASP A 71 -36.14 -12.05 16.53
C ASP A 71 -34.87 -11.39 17.07
N ILE A 72 -34.48 -10.23 16.49
CA ILE A 72 -33.27 -9.53 16.87
C ILE A 72 -33.49 -8.94 18.27
N VAL A 73 -32.78 -9.51 19.21
CA VAL A 73 -32.66 -8.99 20.57
C VAL A 73 -31.99 -7.62 20.49
N ASP A 74 -32.31 -6.69 21.39
CA ASP A 74 -31.63 -5.40 21.44
C ASP A 74 -30.12 -5.63 21.59
N PHE A 75 -29.35 -4.90 20.78
CA PHE A 75 -27.91 -4.98 20.88
C PHE A 75 -27.47 -4.57 22.28
N ILE A 76 -26.44 -5.25 22.80
CA ILE A 76 -25.82 -4.87 24.07
C ILE A 76 -25.30 -3.42 23.98
N SER A 77 -25.09 -2.78 25.14
CA SER A 77 -24.56 -1.40 25.15
C SER A 77 -23.18 -1.31 24.51
N TYR A 78 -22.83 -0.12 23.97
CA TYR A 78 -21.49 0.12 23.41
C TYR A 78 -20.36 -0.20 24.41
N SER A 79 -20.55 0.13 25.69
CA SER A 79 -19.57 -0.12 26.74
C SER A 79 -19.35 -1.61 27.00
N GLU A 80 -20.40 -2.41 27.00
CA GLU A 80 -20.33 -3.87 27.15
C GLU A 80 -19.66 -4.51 25.92
N LEU A 81 -20.06 -4.09 24.71
CA LEU A 81 -19.43 -4.57 23.49
C LEU A 81 -17.95 -4.23 23.44
N LYS A 82 -17.57 -3.01 23.80
CA LYS A 82 -16.17 -2.57 23.85
C LYS A 82 -15.37 -3.39 24.86
N SER A 83 -15.90 -3.61 26.05
CA SER A 83 -15.26 -4.44 27.08
C SER A 83 -15.07 -5.89 26.63
N LEU A 84 -16.01 -6.43 25.87
CA LEU A 84 -15.92 -7.77 25.29
C LEU A 84 -14.76 -7.92 24.32
N VAL A 85 -14.45 -6.90 23.52
CA VAL A 85 -13.45 -6.95 22.42
C VAL A 85 -12.07 -6.45 22.81
N GLU A 86 -11.95 -5.54 23.79
CA GLU A 86 -10.70 -4.89 24.19
C GLU A 86 -9.60 -5.90 24.54
N ASN A 87 -9.96 -7.00 25.24
CA ASN A 87 -9.01 -8.03 25.68
C ASN A 87 -8.76 -9.15 24.65
N LYS A 88 -9.33 -9.07 23.46
CA LYS A 88 -9.24 -10.15 22.43
C LYS A 88 -8.12 -9.94 21.42
N ASN A 89 -7.31 -8.87 21.53
CA ASN A 89 -6.20 -8.54 20.63
C ASN A 89 -6.57 -8.50 19.14
N LEU A 90 -7.84 -8.19 18.81
CA LEU A 90 -8.32 -8.11 17.45
C LEU A 90 -7.61 -6.98 16.70
N LYS A 91 -7.12 -7.23 15.47
CA LYS A 91 -6.27 -6.27 14.74
C LYS A 91 -7.04 -5.21 13.96
N ASN A 92 -8.23 -5.56 13.47
CA ASN A 92 -9.01 -4.71 12.57
C ASN A 92 -10.49 -5.14 12.52
N ALA A 93 -11.28 -4.39 11.74
CA ALA A 93 -12.70 -4.67 11.51
C ALA A 93 -12.98 -6.08 10.98
N LYS A 94 -12.09 -6.64 10.15
CA LYS A 94 -12.27 -8.00 9.59
C LYS A 94 -12.15 -9.06 10.67
N GLU A 95 -11.16 -8.94 11.55
CA GLU A 95 -11.00 -9.86 12.68
C GLU A 95 -12.13 -9.72 13.70
N TYR A 96 -12.61 -8.49 13.94
CA TYR A 96 -13.81 -8.24 14.75
C TYR A 96 -15.01 -8.98 14.18
N LYS A 97 -15.35 -8.77 12.90
CA LYS A 97 -16.48 -9.45 12.28
C LYS A 97 -16.38 -10.97 12.37
N SER A 98 -15.19 -11.52 12.11
CA SER A 98 -14.94 -12.96 12.25
C SER A 98 -15.08 -13.45 13.69
N PHE A 99 -14.70 -12.65 14.66
CA PHE A 99 -14.87 -12.97 16.09
C PHE A 99 -16.35 -12.98 16.50
N ILE A 100 -17.12 -11.93 16.14
CA ILE A 100 -18.56 -11.84 16.43
C ILE A 100 -19.33 -13.01 15.78
N LEU A 101 -19.04 -13.32 14.52
CA LEU A 101 -19.67 -14.47 13.84
C LEU A 101 -19.40 -15.81 14.54
N LYS A 102 -18.20 -15.99 15.12
CA LYS A 102 -17.89 -17.22 15.87
C LYS A 102 -18.64 -17.33 17.21
N LEU A 103 -18.99 -16.21 17.83
CA LEU A 103 -19.79 -16.20 19.07
C LEU A 103 -21.25 -16.59 18.82
N ASN A 104 -21.72 -16.43 17.59
CA ASN A 104 -23.11 -16.76 17.16
C ASN A 104 -24.18 -16.16 18.11
N ASP A 105 -23.95 -14.93 18.58
CA ASP A 105 -24.82 -14.20 19.47
C ASP A 105 -25.47 -13.03 18.70
N SER A 106 -26.79 -13.07 18.52
CA SER A 106 -27.56 -12.08 17.80
C SER A 106 -27.61 -10.70 18.46
N SER A 107 -27.28 -10.61 19.75
CA SER A 107 -27.18 -9.33 20.47
C SER A 107 -25.90 -8.56 20.15
N LEU A 108 -24.96 -9.16 19.43
CA LEU A 108 -23.68 -8.56 19.07
C LEU A 108 -23.70 -8.00 17.63
N PRO A 109 -23.54 -6.68 17.44
CA PRO A 109 -23.61 -6.10 16.11
C PRO A 109 -22.36 -6.39 15.27
N LEU A 110 -22.56 -6.74 13.99
CA LEU A 110 -21.47 -6.86 13.01
C LEU A 110 -20.95 -5.51 12.52
N ASP A 111 -21.77 -4.47 12.65
CA ASP A 111 -21.43 -3.09 12.30
C ASP A 111 -21.68 -2.15 13.49
N PRO A 112 -20.74 -2.10 14.45
CA PRO A 112 -20.90 -1.26 15.63
C PRO A 112 -20.93 0.24 15.30
N GLN A 113 -20.30 0.66 14.21
CA GLN A 113 -20.31 2.05 13.74
C GLN A 113 -21.76 2.50 13.39
N GLY A 114 -22.50 1.67 12.70
CA GLY A 114 -23.88 1.97 12.31
C GLY A 114 -24.87 1.89 13.47
N ILE A 115 -24.60 1.06 14.50
CA ILE A 115 -25.47 0.86 15.65
C ILE A 115 -25.27 1.92 16.74
N TYR A 116 -24.01 2.36 16.96
CA TYR A 116 -23.64 3.31 18.02
C TYR A 116 -23.03 4.60 17.47
N PRO A 117 -23.70 5.34 16.58
CA PRO A 117 -23.08 6.49 15.88
C PRO A 117 -22.66 7.63 16.83
N ASN A 118 -23.30 7.76 18.00
CA ASN A 118 -23.00 8.80 18.98
C ASN A 118 -21.78 8.48 19.85
N GLU A 119 -21.54 7.19 20.13
CA GLU A 119 -20.41 6.72 20.95
C GLU A 119 -19.22 6.29 20.09
N TRP A 120 -19.44 6.07 18.81
CA TRP A 120 -18.43 5.60 17.89
C TRP A 120 -17.42 6.69 17.52
N GLU A 121 -16.15 6.42 17.76
CA GLU A 121 -15.07 7.29 17.30
C GLU A 121 -14.30 6.66 16.11
N ASN A 122 -13.71 5.50 16.32
CA ASN A 122 -13.00 4.74 15.28
C ASN A 122 -12.63 3.34 15.77
N TRP A 123 -12.18 2.50 14.83
CA TRP A 123 -11.78 1.11 15.13
C TRP A 123 -10.64 0.98 16.13
N TYR A 124 -9.70 1.91 16.19
CA TYR A 124 -8.57 1.84 17.13
C TYR A 124 -9.05 2.00 18.56
N LYS A 125 -9.84 3.04 18.83
CA LYS A 125 -10.39 3.29 20.16
C LYS A 125 -11.37 2.21 20.59
N PHE A 126 -12.18 1.71 19.66
CA PHE A 126 -13.11 0.62 19.94
C PHE A 126 -12.39 -0.67 20.31
N LEU A 127 -11.29 -1.02 19.65
CA LEU A 127 -10.50 -2.22 19.92
C LEU A 127 -9.42 -2.02 21.02
N GLY A 128 -9.45 -0.93 21.75
CA GLY A 128 -8.47 -0.63 22.82
C GLY A 128 -7.05 -0.39 22.33
N LYS A 129 -6.88 0.08 21.07
CA LYS A 129 -5.57 0.29 20.44
C LYS A 129 -5.17 1.75 20.40
N THR A 130 -3.86 1.97 20.39
CA THR A 130 -3.30 3.29 20.15
C THR A 130 -3.53 3.68 18.69
N GLU A 131 -4.13 4.84 18.48
CA GLU A 131 -4.31 5.43 17.17
C GLU A 131 -2.97 5.75 16.52
N PRO A 132 -2.78 5.47 15.23
CA PRO A 132 -1.56 5.82 14.54
C PRO A 132 -1.43 7.34 14.40
N PHE A 133 -0.18 7.81 14.36
CA PHE A 133 0.11 9.21 14.05
C PHE A 133 -0.02 9.44 12.53
N LYS A 134 -1.25 9.73 12.09
CA LYS A 134 -1.59 10.05 10.69
C LYS A 134 -2.45 11.31 10.63
N PRO A 135 -2.47 12.05 9.51
CA PRO A 135 -3.25 13.28 9.37
C PRO A 135 -4.73 13.12 9.69
N ASP A 136 -5.32 11.97 9.35
CA ASP A 136 -6.75 11.70 9.55
C ASP A 136 -7.14 11.50 11.03
N PHE A 137 -6.18 11.39 11.93
CA PHE A 137 -6.36 11.28 13.39
C PHE A 137 -6.01 12.58 14.14
N ILE A 138 -5.70 13.66 13.43
CA ILE A 138 -5.60 15.01 14.00
C ILE A 138 -7.02 15.51 14.25
N SER A 139 -7.25 16.11 15.44
CA SER A 139 -8.57 16.59 15.83
C SER A 139 -9.12 17.61 14.82
N PRO A 140 -10.42 17.60 14.49
CA PRO A 140 -11.00 18.49 13.50
C PRO A 140 -10.70 19.99 13.73
N SER A 141 -10.59 20.41 14.99
CA SER A 141 -10.20 21.77 15.36
C SER A 141 -8.78 22.17 14.91
N TYR A 142 -7.95 21.24 14.49
CA TYR A 142 -6.57 21.41 14.03
C TYR A 142 -6.37 20.94 12.59
N ILE A 143 -7.44 20.87 11.81
CA ILE A 143 -7.43 20.36 10.43
C ILE A 143 -6.44 21.10 9.53
N THR A 144 -6.20 22.38 9.77
CA THR A 144 -5.23 23.20 9.02
C THR A 144 -3.81 22.64 9.13
N TRP A 145 -3.44 22.09 10.29
CA TRP A 145 -2.17 21.40 10.47
C TRP A 145 -2.09 20.13 9.62
N ALA A 146 -3.16 19.35 9.59
CA ALA A 146 -3.23 18.14 8.77
C ALA A 146 -3.10 18.45 7.27
N ILE A 147 -3.77 19.50 6.81
CA ILE A 147 -3.69 20.00 5.42
C ILE A 147 -2.26 20.41 5.09
N LYS A 148 -1.62 21.21 5.94
CA LYS A 148 -0.24 21.67 5.72
C LYS A 148 0.79 20.53 5.78
N ILE A 149 0.60 19.54 6.64
CA ILE A 149 1.43 18.33 6.64
C ILE A 149 1.30 17.59 5.29
N LYS A 150 0.07 17.37 4.80
CA LYS A 150 -0.16 16.73 3.49
C LYS A 150 0.49 17.52 2.36
N GLU A 151 0.35 18.83 2.33
CA GLU A 151 1.00 19.73 1.36
C GLU A 151 2.53 19.62 1.42
N PHE A 152 3.12 19.76 2.60
CA PHE A 152 4.56 19.60 2.80
C PHE A 152 5.07 18.25 2.32
N MET A 153 4.34 17.17 2.60
CA MET A 153 4.74 15.81 2.20
C MET A 153 4.72 15.58 0.68
N THR A 154 4.01 16.39 -0.10
CA THR A 154 4.09 16.31 -1.58
C THR A 154 5.46 16.74 -2.10
N LYS A 155 6.12 17.69 -1.42
CA LYS A 155 7.42 18.26 -1.78
C LYS A 155 8.58 17.62 -1.00
N ALA A 156 8.33 17.17 0.24
CA ALA A 156 9.35 16.69 1.15
C ALA A 156 9.83 15.26 0.82
N ARG A 157 11.10 14.99 1.16
CA ARG A 157 11.65 13.63 1.18
C ARG A 157 11.42 12.98 2.53
N GLY A 158 11.21 11.66 2.58
CA GLY A 158 11.20 10.90 3.83
C GLY A 158 9.96 10.06 4.10
N GLY A 159 8.95 10.13 3.25
CA GLY A 159 7.77 9.23 3.29
C GLY A 159 7.05 9.19 4.63
N GLY A 160 6.36 8.08 4.88
CA GLY A 160 5.45 7.91 6.02
C GLY A 160 6.07 8.07 7.43
N THR A 161 7.39 7.91 7.57
CA THR A 161 8.05 8.18 8.86
C THR A 161 8.03 9.67 9.20
N LYS A 162 8.29 10.55 8.22
CA LYS A 162 8.27 12.01 8.43
C LYS A 162 6.85 12.47 8.74
N GLU A 163 5.87 12.05 7.95
CA GLU A 163 4.45 12.33 8.19
C GLU A 163 4.02 11.91 9.61
N SER A 164 4.35 10.67 10.01
CA SER A 164 4.01 10.17 11.36
C SER A 164 4.65 11.01 12.49
N GLN A 165 5.89 11.48 12.32
CA GLN A 165 6.52 12.34 13.34
C GLN A 165 5.86 13.73 13.39
N LEU A 166 5.49 14.31 12.26
CA LEU A 166 4.77 15.58 12.22
C LEU A 166 3.38 15.46 12.85
N CYS A 167 2.64 14.40 12.57
CA CYS A 167 1.36 14.14 13.23
C CYS A 167 1.53 13.89 14.75
N ARG A 168 2.63 13.26 15.17
CA ARG A 168 2.98 13.14 16.60
C ARG A 168 3.20 14.48 17.24
N PHE A 169 3.94 15.39 16.59
CA PHE A 169 4.14 16.75 17.06
C PHE A 169 2.80 17.47 17.24
N VAL A 170 1.93 17.46 16.23
CA VAL A 170 0.63 18.13 16.32
C VAL A 170 -0.22 17.54 17.45
N ARG A 171 -0.39 16.22 17.52
CA ARG A 171 -1.28 15.58 18.50
C ARG A 171 -0.75 15.64 19.94
N LEU A 172 0.57 15.55 20.16
CA LEU A 172 1.13 15.50 21.50
C LEU A 172 1.61 16.84 22.03
N TYR A 173 1.94 17.80 21.16
CA TYR A 173 2.36 19.12 21.58
C TYR A 173 1.33 20.21 21.25
N ILE A 174 0.96 20.36 19.98
CA ILE A 174 0.04 21.45 19.57
C ILE A 174 -1.34 21.27 20.21
N GLU A 175 -1.98 20.11 20.05
CA GLU A 175 -3.34 19.88 20.57
C GLU A 175 -3.41 19.91 22.10
N ARG A 176 -2.35 19.49 22.79
CA ARG A 176 -2.37 19.35 24.25
C ARG A 176 -1.89 20.58 24.99
N PHE A 177 -0.85 21.24 24.50
CA PHE A 177 -0.15 22.30 25.22
C PHE A 177 -0.30 23.67 24.55
N ASP A 178 0.19 23.85 23.34
CA ASP A 178 0.20 25.14 22.64
C ASP A 178 -1.20 25.60 22.24
N LYS A 179 -2.01 24.69 21.70
CA LYS A 179 -3.42 24.90 21.29
C LYS A 179 -3.62 25.84 20.12
N SER A 180 -2.58 26.23 19.38
CA SER A 180 -2.69 27.03 18.17
C SER A 180 -3.44 26.26 17.07
N LYS A 181 -4.55 26.84 16.60
CA LYS A 181 -5.45 26.15 15.64
C LYS A 181 -4.88 26.05 14.23
N SER A 182 -3.89 26.87 13.90
CA SER A 182 -3.22 26.86 12.60
C SER A 182 -1.70 26.99 12.74
N PRO A 183 -0.91 26.48 11.78
CA PRO A 183 0.53 26.68 11.73
C PRO A 183 0.93 28.17 11.71
N HIS A 184 0.19 29.00 10.97
CA HIS A 184 0.45 30.44 10.91
C HIS A 184 0.30 31.08 12.28
N ALA A 185 -0.84 30.85 12.97
CA ALA A 185 -1.07 31.38 14.31
C ALA A 185 0.02 30.93 15.31
N PHE A 186 0.55 29.73 15.13
CA PHE A 186 1.67 29.22 15.92
C PHE A 186 2.96 30.01 15.65
N LEU A 187 3.32 30.25 14.39
CA LEU A 187 4.61 30.81 14.01
C LEU A 187 4.75 32.31 14.25
N ILE A 188 3.62 33.06 14.37
CA ILE A 188 3.58 34.52 14.63
C ILE A 188 3.41 34.87 16.09
N GLN A 189 3.39 33.90 17.01
CA GLN A 189 3.26 34.16 18.44
C GLN A 189 4.40 35.02 18.98
N GLU A 190 4.10 35.97 19.85
CA GLU A 190 5.11 36.77 20.54
C GLU A 190 5.96 35.94 21.51
N LYS A 191 5.34 34.98 22.19
CA LYS A 191 5.98 34.13 23.19
C LYS A 191 5.71 32.65 22.89
N PHE A 192 6.76 31.85 22.96
CA PHE A 192 6.68 30.39 22.82
C PHE A 192 7.05 29.71 24.12
N ASP A 193 6.23 28.74 24.56
CA ASP A 193 6.63 27.80 25.60
C ASP A 193 7.24 26.56 24.97
N VAL A 194 8.56 26.47 25.00
CA VAL A 194 9.33 25.36 24.42
C VAL A 194 9.45 24.19 25.39
N LYS A 195 9.18 24.41 26.69
CA LYS A 195 9.35 23.38 27.72
C LYS A 195 8.53 22.13 27.46
N PRO A 196 7.20 22.21 27.20
CA PRO A 196 6.42 20.99 26.95
C PRO A 196 6.92 20.16 25.76
N PHE A 197 7.53 20.81 24.75
CA PHE A 197 8.13 20.08 23.62
C PHE A 197 9.44 19.38 24.03
N ARG A 198 10.25 20.00 24.88
CA ARG A 198 11.42 19.33 25.47
C ARG A 198 11.03 18.11 26.31
N ASP A 199 10.04 18.28 27.20
CA ASP A 199 9.51 17.20 28.02
C ASP A 199 8.97 16.04 27.14
N LEU A 200 8.30 16.37 26.01
CA LEU A 200 7.88 15.37 25.03
C LEU A 200 9.07 14.60 24.43
N LEU A 201 10.17 15.29 24.11
CA LEU A 201 11.37 14.68 23.55
C LEU A 201 12.03 13.72 24.55
N GLU A 202 12.10 14.11 25.82
CA GLU A 202 12.68 13.30 26.90
C GLU A 202 11.91 12.00 27.13
N ASN A 203 10.59 12.02 26.95
CA ASN A 203 9.73 10.84 27.03
C ASN A 203 9.86 9.86 25.85
N ILE A 204 10.62 10.21 24.81
CA ILE A 204 10.92 9.29 23.71
C ILE A 204 12.21 8.54 24.03
N GLU A 205 12.14 7.25 24.32
CA GLU A 205 13.29 6.42 24.69
C GLU A 205 14.39 6.38 23.62
N SER A 206 14.00 6.31 22.35
CA SER A 206 14.92 6.19 21.22
C SER A 206 15.52 7.55 20.82
N GLU A 207 16.83 7.74 21.07
CA GLU A 207 17.58 8.92 20.66
C GLU A 207 17.48 9.22 19.14
N PRO A 208 17.64 8.25 18.21
CA PRO A 208 17.43 8.50 16.79
C PRO A 208 16.02 8.99 16.44
N MET A 209 15.02 8.56 17.22
CA MET A 209 13.63 9.00 17.03
C MET A 209 13.45 10.44 17.50
N ARG A 210 14.02 10.83 18.66
CA ARG A 210 14.02 12.22 19.16
C ARG A 210 14.64 13.16 18.12
N ARG A 211 15.83 12.82 17.63
CA ARG A 211 16.52 13.61 16.61
C ARG A 211 15.68 13.76 15.34
N LYS A 212 15.06 12.67 14.84
CA LYS A 212 14.18 12.74 13.67
C LYS A 212 12.99 13.65 13.89
N LEU A 213 12.37 13.58 15.07
CA LEU A 213 11.23 14.46 15.40
C LEU A 213 11.64 15.93 15.34
N VAL A 214 12.75 16.31 16.00
CA VAL A 214 13.26 17.70 15.99
C VAL A 214 13.58 18.17 14.58
N VAL A 215 14.32 17.35 13.81
CA VAL A 215 14.69 17.72 12.42
C VAL A 215 13.45 17.90 11.55
N TYR A 216 12.50 16.99 11.61
CA TYR A 216 11.32 17.03 10.75
C TYR A 216 10.36 18.17 11.12
N VAL A 217 10.23 18.48 12.42
CA VAL A 217 9.45 19.62 12.88
C VAL A 217 10.09 20.93 12.40
N ASN A 218 11.41 21.08 12.53
CA ASN A 218 12.08 22.29 12.03
C ASN A 218 11.93 22.43 10.51
N GLU A 219 12.21 21.38 9.73
CA GLU A 219 12.03 21.40 8.27
C GLU A 219 10.60 21.79 7.87
N PHE A 220 9.60 21.33 8.61
CA PHE A 220 8.20 21.64 8.35
C PHE A 220 7.83 23.08 8.70
N LEU A 221 8.27 23.57 9.86
CA LEU A 221 7.98 24.95 10.28
C LEU A 221 8.72 25.97 9.41
N ASP A 222 9.97 25.70 9.06
CA ASP A 222 10.74 26.54 8.12
C ASP A 222 10.09 26.56 6.74
N TYR A 223 9.60 25.40 6.24
CA TYR A 223 8.85 25.35 5.00
C TYR A 223 7.61 26.26 5.01
N ILE A 224 6.87 26.31 6.11
CA ILE A 224 5.70 27.19 6.23
C ILE A 224 6.11 28.66 6.26
N ILE A 225 7.19 29.01 6.98
CA ILE A 225 7.71 30.36 6.99
C ILE A 225 8.10 30.78 5.57
N ASP A 226 8.89 29.96 4.88
CA ASP A 226 9.44 30.30 3.56
C ASP A 226 8.38 30.37 2.46
N ASN A 227 7.27 29.63 2.56
CA ASN A 227 6.24 29.62 1.52
C ASN A 227 5.01 30.47 1.82
N ASP A 228 4.66 30.65 3.10
CA ASP A 228 3.41 31.29 3.50
C ASP A 228 3.60 32.59 4.29
N LEU A 229 4.76 32.76 4.93
CA LEU A 229 5.02 33.86 5.88
C LEU A 229 6.25 34.69 5.49
N THR A 230 6.59 34.70 4.22
CA THR A 230 7.57 35.62 3.62
C THR A 230 6.95 36.36 2.47
N ILE A 231 7.31 37.64 2.34
CA ILE A 231 6.95 38.50 1.22
C ILE A 231 8.23 39.12 0.66
N GLU A 232 8.23 39.39 -0.63
CA GLU A 232 9.26 40.19 -1.27
C GLU A 232 8.88 41.68 -1.08
N ASP A 233 9.79 42.46 -0.49
CA ASP A 233 9.62 43.89 -0.33
C ASP A 233 9.71 44.56 -1.71
N GLU A 234 8.67 45.26 -2.12
CA GLU A 234 8.54 45.83 -3.46
C GLU A 234 9.60 46.94 -3.74
N GLU A 235 10.16 47.58 -2.69
CA GLU A 235 11.13 48.66 -2.84
C GLU A 235 12.58 48.16 -2.86
N THR A 236 12.89 47.15 -2.04
CA THR A 236 14.26 46.65 -1.86
C THR A 236 14.52 45.30 -2.56
N GLY A 237 13.49 44.56 -2.91
CA GLY A 237 13.60 43.17 -3.41
C GLY A 237 14.06 42.17 -2.34
N GLU A 238 14.09 42.58 -1.07
CA GLU A 238 14.46 41.70 0.03
C GLU A 238 13.28 40.85 0.49
N ILE A 239 13.58 39.59 0.84
CA ILE A 239 12.59 38.66 1.38
C ILE A 239 12.42 38.90 2.88
N VAL A 240 11.26 39.41 3.27
CA VAL A 240 10.94 39.79 4.66
C VAL A 240 9.90 38.81 5.24
N ARG A 241 10.09 38.45 6.51
CA ARG A 241 9.11 37.61 7.22
C ARG A 241 7.92 38.43 7.70
N VAL A 242 6.72 37.89 7.43
CA VAL A 242 5.45 38.51 7.88
C VAL A 242 5.33 38.39 9.40
N ASP A 243 4.87 39.46 10.06
CA ASP A 243 4.55 39.50 11.50
C ASP A 243 5.64 38.92 12.41
N ASN A 244 6.92 39.09 12.05
CA ASN A 244 8.06 38.52 12.77
C ASN A 244 8.00 36.98 12.94
N ALA A 245 7.41 36.29 11.98
CA ALA A 245 7.28 34.86 12.01
C ALA A 245 8.64 34.14 12.26
N ARG A 246 8.65 33.24 13.22
CA ARG A 246 9.88 32.52 13.61
C ARG A 246 9.60 31.10 14.01
N ASN A 247 10.59 30.25 13.76
CA ASN A 247 10.60 28.86 14.21
C ASN A 247 11.16 28.80 15.65
N PRO A 248 10.34 28.46 16.66
CA PRO A 248 10.78 28.44 18.06
C PRO A 248 11.75 27.30 18.38
N PHE A 249 11.86 26.30 17.52
CA PHE A 249 12.66 25.09 17.75
C PHE A 249 14.01 25.08 17.03
N SER A 250 14.36 26.13 16.28
CA SER A 250 15.62 26.22 15.55
C SER A 250 16.86 26.01 16.41
N LEU A 251 16.86 26.51 17.64
CA LEU A 251 17.96 26.33 18.59
C LEU A 251 18.05 24.90 19.15
N LEU A 252 16.95 24.16 19.16
CA LEU A 252 16.95 22.76 19.64
C LEU A 252 17.75 21.83 18.72
N LEU A 253 17.86 22.15 17.43
CA LEU A 253 18.74 21.42 16.50
C LEU A 253 20.20 21.47 16.93
N ASN A 254 20.66 22.64 17.40
CA ASN A 254 22.05 22.85 17.82
C ASN A 254 22.33 22.24 19.20
N GLN A 255 21.35 22.27 20.10
CA GLN A 255 21.47 21.66 21.43
C GLN A 255 21.39 20.14 21.41
N GLN A 256 20.76 19.57 20.41
CA GLN A 256 20.75 18.15 20.11
C GLN A 256 21.94 17.77 19.20
N ASN A 257 23.08 18.51 19.27
CA ASN A 257 24.36 18.07 18.73
C ASN A 257 24.80 16.78 19.45
N ILE A 258 24.06 15.77 19.18
CA ILE A 258 24.44 14.39 19.39
C ILE A 258 25.68 14.23 18.53
N SER A 259 26.80 14.12 19.19
CA SER A 259 28.09 13.89 18.57
C SER A 259 27.89 12.87 17.44
N SER A 260 28.36 13.21 16.25
CA SER A 260 28.45 12.28 15.12
C SER A 260 29.33 11.05 15.42
N SER A 261 29.93 11.02 16.59
CA SER A 261 30.57 9.89 17.22
C SER A 261 29.56 8.95 17.90
N SER A 262 28.38 8.73 17.32
CA SER A 262 27.72 7.49 17.61
C SER A 262 28.68 6.39 17.15
N ILE A 263 29.40 5.81 18.09
CA ILE A 263 29.96 4.47 17.96
C ILE A 263 28.82 3.72 17.27
N ARG A 264 29.07 3.32 16.02
CA ARG A 264 28.08 2.50 15.32
C ARG A 264 27.90 1.30 16.22
N SER A 265 26.84 1.30 17.03
CA SER A 265 26.47 0.11 17.78
C SER A 265 26.44 -1.01 16.76
N GLU A 266 27.09 -2.12 17.08
CA GLU A 266 27.03 -3.34 16.26
C GLU A 266 25.60 -3.49 15.78
N THR A 267 25.43 -3.63 14.46
CA THR A 267 24.08 -3.67 13.92
C THR A 267 23.40 -4.89 14.53
N THR A 268 22.17 -4.72 15.01
CA THR A 268 21.35 -5.83 15.50
C THR A 268 21.09 -6.90 14.43
N LYS A 269 21.54 -6.64 13.19
CA LYS A 269 21.45 -7.54 12.04
C LYS A 269 22.88 -7.88 11.59
N PRO A 270 23.48 -8.96 12.10
CA PRO A 270 24.79 -9.40 11.65
C PRO A 270 24.73 -9.72 10.15
N CYS A 271 25.82 -9.44 9.45
CA CYS A 271 25.98 -9.84 8.06
C CYS A 271 25.92 -11.37 7.96
N LEU A 272 25.19 -11.88 6.98
CA LEU A 272 25.27 -13.29 6.62
C LEU A 272 26.71 -13.62 6.19
N GLN A 273 27.25 -14.71 6.72
CA GLN A 273 28.55 -15.18 6.28
C GLN A 273 28.51 -15.58 4.81
N TYR A 274 29.56 -15.30 4.07
CA TYR A 274 29.62 -15.48 2.62
C TYR A 274 29.26 -16.88 2.15
N HIS A 275 29.67 -17.92 2.91
CA HIS A 275 29.35 -19.30 2.54
C HIS A 275 27.84 -19.60 2.53
N PHE A 276 27.03 -18.95 3.40
CA PHE A 276 25.58 -19.08 3.35
C PHE A 276 25.01 -18.39 2.12
N VAL A 277 25.54 -17.20 1.78
CA VAL A 277 25.11 -16.48 0.57
C VAL A 277 25.43 -17.32 -0.66
N LYS A 278 26.64 -17.92 -0.73
CA LYS A 278 27.05 -18.78 -1.83
C LYS A 278 26.18 -20.02 -1.96
N LYS A 279 25.89 -20.70 -0.84
CA LYS A 279 24.94 -21.84 -0.84
C LYS A 279 23.55 -21.44 -1.31
N ALA A 280 23.05 -20.27 -0.92
CA ALA A 280 21.77 -19.76 -1.38
C ALA A 280 21.77 -19.50 -2.90
N GLN A 281 22.86 -18.92 -3.42
CA GLN A 281 23.04 -18.71 -4.87
C GLN A 281 23.00 -20.05 -5.63
N GLU A 282 23.80 -21.01 -5.20
CA GLU A 282 23.89 -22.35 -5.78
C GLU A 282 22.59 -23.14 -5.66
N TRP A 283 21.81 -22.87 -4.60
CA TRP A 283 20.52 -23.50 -4.42
C TRP A 283 19.43 -22.85 -5.30
N ILE A 284 19.43 -21.51 -5.45
CA ILE A 284 18.46 -20.83 -6.32
C ILE A 284 18.76 -21.17 -7.78
N ILE A 285 20.03 -21.03 -8.19
CA ILE A 285 20.47 -21.33 -9.55
C ILE A 285 21.67 -22.26 -9.49
N PRO A 286 21.47 -23.59 -9.68
CA PRO A 286 22.55 -24.56 -9.82
C PRO A 286 23.51 -24.19 -10.95
N SER A 287 24.78 -24.51 -10.79
CA SER A 287 25.84 -24.12 -11.74
C SER A 287 25.70 -24.73 -13.15
N ASP A 288 24.95 -25.82 -13.28
CA ASP A 288 24.65 -26.53 -14.52
C ASP A 288 23.33 -26.09 -15.17
N ALA A 289 22.51 -25.30 -14.46
CA ALA A 289 21.24 -24.78 -14.99
C ALA A 289 21.46 -23.81 -16.16
N LYS A 290 20.70 -23.99 -17.24
CA LYS A 290 20.77 -23.20 -18.47
C LYS A 290 19.45 -22.52 -18.85
N ASN A 291 18.35 -22.95 -18.29
CA ASN A 291 17.01 -22.44 -18.58
C ASN A 291 16.10 -22.61 -17.35
N PHE A 292 14.87 -22.12 -17.41
CA PHE A 292 13.97 -22.18 -16.25
C PHE A 292 13.46 -23.60 -15.96
N GLN A 293 13.46 -24.51 -16.94
CA GLN A 293 13.09 -25.90 -16.72
C GLN A 293 14.11 -26.61 -15.80
N ASP A 294 15.39 -26.22 -15.85
CA ASP A 294 16.46 -26.79 -15.02
C ASP A 294 16.34 -26.39 -13.52
N LEU A 295 15.39 -25.50 -13.19
CA LEU A 295 15.12 -25.05 -11.82
C LEU A 295 13.96 -25.83 -11.17
N ASP A 296 13.80 -27.11 -11.47
CA ASP A 296 12.69 -28.00 -11.07
C ASP A 296 12.45 -28.02 -9.55
N HIS A 297 13.51 -27.91 -8.75
CA HIS A 297 13.44 -27.82 -7.30
C HIS A 297 12.67 -26.59 -6.79
N LEU A 298 12.52 -25.53 -7.60
CA LEU A 298 11.73 -24.34 -7.30
C LEU A 298 10.26 -24.49 -7.74
N HIS A 299 9.95 -25.39 -8.68
CA HIS A 299 8.60 -25.56 -9.22
C HIS A 299 7.59 -26.14 -8.20
N LYS A 300 8.05 -26.58 -7.05
CA LYS A 300 7.21 -27.08 -5.95
C LYS A 300 6.48 -26.00 -5.15
N PHE A 301 6.81 -24.71 -5.33
CA PHE A 301 6.19 -23.60 -4.61
C PHE A 301 4.94 -23.13 -5.35
N ASP A 302 3.76 -23.37 -4.78
CA ASP A 302 2.47 -23.07 -5.42
C ASP A 302 2.22 -21.59 -5.68
N ALA A 303 2.81 -20.70 -4.88
CA ALA A 303 2.66 -19.25 -5.03
C ALA A 303 3.25 -18.67 -6.32
N ASP A 304 4.13 -19.45 -7.00
CA ASP A 304 4.82 -19.00 -8.21
C ASP A 304 4.08 -19.41 -9.50
N TRP A 305 2.98 -20.14 -9.38
CA TRP A 305 2.20 -20.59 -10.52
C TRP A 305 1.04 -19.62 -10.81
N VAL A 306 0.96 -19.18 -12.05
CA VAL A 306 -0.09 -18.28 -12.51
C VAL A 306 -0.97 -18.97 -13.53
N LYS A 307 -2.27 -18.79 -13.43
CA LYS A 307 -3.25 -19.34 -14.36
C LYS A 307 -3.11 -18.66 -15.72
N VAL A 308 -3.06 -19.45 -16.78
CA VAL A 308 -2.93 -18.97 -18.17
C VAL A 308 -3.84 -19.77 -19.10
N SER A 309 -4.08 -19.26 -20.31
CA SER A 309 -4.73 -20.01 -21.37
C SER A 309 -3.71 -20.91 -22.09
N PHE A 310 -4.19 -22.01 -22.68
CA PHE A 310 -3.32 -22.97 -23.37
C PHE A 310 -2.60 -22.38 -24.59
N ASP A 311 -3.19 -21.41 -25.25
CA ASP A 311 -2.61 -20.71 -26.40
C ASP A 311 -1.44 -19.79 -26.03
N GLN A 312 -1.29 -19.45 -24.76
CA GLN A 312 -0.15 -18.70 -24.22
C GLN A 312 1.08 -19.57 -23.99
N LEU A 313 0.96 -20.90 -24.06
CA LEU A 313 2.06 -21.83 -23.82
C LEU A 313 2.83 -22.11 -25.11
N ASP A 314 4.15 -22.09 -25.01
CA ASP A 314 5.04 -22.61 -26.06
C ASP A 314 5.75 -23.86 -25.55
N LEU A 315 5.25 -25.03 -25.98
CA LEU A 315 5.74 -26.34 -25.54
C LEU A 315 7.16 -26.69 -26.01
N HIS A 316 7.72 -25.89 -26.93
CA HIS A 316 9.09 -26.06 -27.43
C HIS A 316 10.09 -25.15 -26.73
N ASP A 317 9.61 -24.25 -25.90
CA ASP A 317 10.45 -23.32 -25.15
C ASP A 317 10.78 -23.90 -23.76
N LEU A 318 12.06 -24.16 -23.50
CA LEU A 318 12.54 -24.64 -22.20
C LEU A 318 12.36 -23.64 -21.05
N ASP A 319 12.04 -22.40 -21.37
CA ASP A 319 11.66 -21.39 -20.38
C ASP A 319 10.14 -21.35 -20.12
N CYS A 320 9.33 -22.10 -20.89
CA CYS A 320 7.90 -22.29 -20.67
C CYS A 320 7.65 -23.47 -19.72
N VAL A 321 7.86 -23.26 -18.43
CA VAL A 321 7.56 -24.29 -17.44
C VAL A 321 6.08 -24.21 -17.09
N TYR A 322 5.33 -25.28 -17.39
CA TYR A 322 3.89 -25.31 -17.20
C TYR A 322 3.42 -26.59 -16.51
N ARG A 323 2.24 -26.54 -15.91
CA ARG A 323 1.51 -27.69 -15.40
C ARG A 323 0.01 -27.57 -15.73
N VAL A 324 -0.67 -28.69 -15.80
CA VAL A 324 -2.12 -28.74 -16.03
C VAL A 324 -2.79 -29.39 -14.83
N ILE A 325 -3.74 -28.68 -14.21
CA ILE A 325 -4.53 -29.16 -13.07
C ILE A 325 -6.00 -28.88 -13.41
N ASP A 326 -6.85 -29.92 -13.31
CA ASP A 326 -8.29 -29.81 -13.57
C ASP A 326 -8.63 -29.15 -14.93
N ASN A 327 -7.91 -29.54 -15.98
CA ASN A 327 -8.01 -28.99 -17.35
C ASN A 327 -7.72 -27.50 -17.45
N GLN A 328 -7.00 -26.94 -16.48
CA GLN A 328 -6.52 -25.55 -16.45
C GLN A 328 -5.00 -25.52 -16.53
N ALA A 329 -4.46 -24.69 -17.42
CA ALA A 329 -3.03 -24.47 -17.55
C ALA A 329 -2.51 -23.45 -16.53
N TYR A 330 -1.34 -23.73 -15.99
CA TYR A 330 -0.59 -22.84 -15.10
C TYR A 330 0.83 -22.72 -15.60
N LEU A 331 1.32 -21.49 -15.67
CA LEU A 331 2.69 -21.16 -16.05
C LEU A 331 3.49 -20.79 -14.79
N TRP A 332 4.70 -21.33 -14.66
CA TRP A 332 5.60 -20.96 -13.56
C TRP A 332 6.24 -19.61 -13.82
N CYS A 333 6.20 -18.72 -12.83
CA CYS A 333 6.71 -17.35 -12.90
C CYS A 333 8.08 -17.24 -12.22
N PRO A 334 9.20 -17.08 -12.95
CA PRO A 334 10.55 -17.03 -12.40
C PRO A 334 10.91 -15.72 -11.70
N THR A 335 10.04 -14.69 -11.76
CA THR A 335 10.36 -13.30 -11.43
C THR A 335 10.92 -13.13 -10.02
N ASP A 336 10.26 -13.70 -9.01
CA ASP A 336 10.66 -13.50 -7.61
C ASP A 336 11.96 -14.26 -7.26
N TRP A 337 12.20 -15.40 -7.91
CA TRP A 337 13.44 -16.16 -7.74
C TRP A 337 14.64 -15.47 -8.39
N ILE A 338 14.49 -14.93 -9.59
CA ILE A 338 15.56 -14.17 -10.26
C ILE A 338 15.81 -12.86 -9.53
N HIS A 339 14.77 -12.19 -8.99
CA HIS A 339 14.94 -11.03 -8.13
C HIS A 339 15.76 -11.38 -6.87
N THR A 340 15.43 -12.50 -6.21
CA THR A 340 16.14 -12.97 -5.03
C THR A 340 17.59 -13.33 -5.36
N TYR A 341 17.84 -13.99 -6.48
CA TYR A 341 19.18 -14.29 -6.96
C TYR A 341 19.99 -13.00 -7.17
N ALA A 342 19.43 -12.00 -7.84
CA ALA A 342 20.08 -10.72 -8.06
C ALA A 342 20.45 -10.02 -6.74
N LEU A 343 19.60 -10.10 -5.70
CA LEU A 343 19.90 -9.57 -4.37
C LEU A 343 21.14 -10.22 -3.70
N THR A 344 21.43 -11.46 -4.04
CA THR A 344 22.60 -12.17 -3.50
C THR A 344 23.89 -11.86 -4.28
N LYS A 345 23.78 -11.35 -5.51
CA LYS A 345 24.91 -11.12 -6.43
C LYS A 345 25.45 -9.68 -6.42
N VAL A 346 24.56 -8.71 -6.15
CA VAL A 346 24.95 -7.29 -6.18
C VAL A 346 24.52 -6.57 -4.89
N PRO A 347 25.33 -5.62 -4.39
CA PRO A 347 25.09 -4.93 -3.13
C PRO A 347 24.03 -3.82 -3.28
N LEU A 348 22.90 -4.13 -3.91
CA LEU A 348 21.78 -3.23 -4.11
C LEU A 348 20.68 -3.48 -3.08
N ARG A 349 19.86 -2.46 -2.82
CA ARG A 349 18.65 -2.62 -2.03
C ARG A 349 17.57 -3.31 -2.86
N GLY A 350 16.71 -4.12 -2.22
CA GLY A 350 15.64 -4.84 -2.91
C GLY A 350 14.80 -3.97 -3.86
N ARG A 351 14.42 -2.76 -3.44
CA ARG A 351 13.69 -1.83 -4.30
C ARG A 351 14.51 -1.28 -5.48
N GLN A 352 15.82 -1.18 -5.37
CA GLN A 352 16.67 -0.74 -6.48
C GLN A 352 16.68 -1.79 -7.59
N ILE A 353 16.71 -3.07 -7.23
CA ILE A 353 16.59 -4.18 -8.20
C ILE A 353 15.15 -4.27 -8.73
N ALA A 354 14.15 -4.26 -7.85
CA ALA A 354 12.74 -4.38 -8.25
C ALA A 354 12.29 -3.28 -9.23
N TYR A 355 12.91 -2.10 -9.19
CA TYR A 355 12.57 -0.98 -10.07
C TYR A 355 13.44 -0.89 -11.32
N ASN A 356 14.27 -1.88 -11.61
CA ASN A 356 15.08 -1.90 -12.81
C ASN A 356 14.20 -1.93 -14.07
N ASP A 357 14.63 -1.17 -15.07
CA ASP A 357 14.03 -1.17 -16.39
C ASP A 357 14.53 -2.35 -17.20
N SER A 358 13.65 -3.02 -17.91
CA SER A 358 13.97 -4.18 -18.76
C SER A 358 14.72 -3.80 -20.03
N GLY A 359 14.69 -2.53 -20.44
CA GLY A 359 15.20 -2.05 -21.73
C GLY A 359 14.31 -2.35 -22.92
N GLU A 360 13.08 -2.83 -22.72
CA GLU A 360 12.17 -3.16 -23.80
C GLU A 360 11.81 -1.95 -24.67
N ALA A 361 11.92 -0.75 -24.13
CA ALA A 361 11.65 0.50 -24.83
C ALA A 361 12.92 1.29 -25.20
N ASP A 362 14.12 0.80 -24.91
CA ASP A 362 15.38 1.40 -25.33
C ASP A 362 15.62 1.16 -26.84
N GLU A 363 16.41 2.01 -27.49
CA GLU A 363 16.73 1.86 -28.93
C GLU A 363 17.65 0.64 -29.17
N TYR A 364 18.58 0.40 -28.23
CA TYR A 364 19.48 -0.75 -28.24
C TYR A 364 19.22 -1.62 -27.03
N ILE A 365 19.24 -2.94 -27.21
CA ILE A 365 18.94 -3.90 -26.15
C ILE A 365 20.05 -4.94 -26.02
N ALA A 366 20.39 -5.27 -24.79
CA ALA A 366 21.31 -6.36 -24.51
C ALA A 366 20.64 -7.71 -24.83
N ASP A 367 21.35 -8.62 -25.48
CA ASP A 367 20.90 -9.99 -25.77
C ASP A 367 22.03 -10.97 -25.54
N LEU A 368 21.75 -12.26 -25.73
CA LEU A 368 22.72 -13.35 -25.62
C LEU A 368 23.04 -13.91 -27.00
N ASP A 369 24.32 -14.08 -27.30
CA ASP A 369 24.76 -14.81 -28.50
C ASP A 369 24.64 -16.34 -28.31
N GLN A 370 25.10 -17.09 -29.30
CA GLN A 370 25.11 -18.57 -29.27
C GLN A 370 25.99 -19.17 -28.17
N GLN A 371 26.97 -18.40 -27.66
CA GLN A 371 27.85 -18.76 -26.57
C GLN A 371 27.35 -18.22 -25.20
N ASN A 372 26.14 -17.69 -25.16
CA ASN A 372 25.54 -17.03 -23.98
C ASN A 372 26.28 -15.79 -23.48
N LYS A 373 27.06 -15.13 -24.33
CA LYS A 373 27.71 -13.85 -24.03
C LYS A 373 26.76 -12.71 -24.32
N VAL A 374 26.85 -11.64 -23.53
CA VAL A 374 26.07 -10.42 -23.72
C VAL A 374 26.51 -9.72 -24.99
N ILE A 375 25.56 -9.53 -25.90
CA ILE A 375 25.71 -8.73 -27.12
C ILE A 375 24.72 -7.57 -27.10
N TRP A 376 24.97 -6.56 -27.94
CA TRP A 376 24.11 -5.41 -28.10
C TRP A 376 23.56 -5.36 -29.52
N GLN A 377 22.26 -5.28 -29.63
CA GLN A 377 21.59 -5.22 -30.92
C GLN A 377 20.52 -4.12 -30.95
N LYS A 378 20.15 -3.71 -32.15
CA LYS A 378 19.03 -2.78 -32.32
C LYS A 378 17.75 -3.44 -31.84
N ASN A 379 16.97 -2.71 -31.05
CA ASN A 379 15.70 -3.20 -30.55
C ASN A 379 14.62 -3.09 -31.62
N ASN A 380 14.07 -4.22 -32.03
CA ASN A 380 13.01 -4.28 -33.04
C ASN A 380 11.60 -4.35 -32.42
N SER A 381 11.49 -4.16 -31.09
CA SER A 381 10.19 -4.10 -30.41
C SER A 381 9.39 -2.88 -30.86
N PRO A 382 8.03 -2.98 -30.92
CA PRO A 382 7.17 -1.81 -31.11
C PRO A 382 7.35 -0.71 -30.06
N LEU A 383 7.93 -1.05 -28.91
CA LEU A 383 8.21 -0.11 -27.81
C LEU A 383 9.54 0.65 -27.99
N SER A 384 10.38 0.26 -28.95
CA SER A 384 11.71 0.84 -29.17
C SER A 384 11.68 2.37 -29.31
N GLY A 385 12.49 3.06 -28.54
CA GLY A 385 12.60 4.52 -28.55
C GLY A 385 11.54 5.29 -27.76
N LEU A 386 10.60 4.60 -27.07
CA LEU A 386 9.60 5.26 -26.21
C LEU A 386 10.15 5.76 -24.88
N THR A 387 11.28 5.23 -24.44
CA THR A 387 11.96 5.69 -23.22
C THR A 387 13.39 6.14 -23.51
N LYS A 388 13.99 6.86 -22.55
CA LYS A 388 15.44 7.07 -22.56
C LYS A 388 16.12 5.74 -22.32
N GLU A 389 17.37 5.60 -22.78
CA GLU A 389 18.18 4.42 -22.45
C GLU A 389 18.36 4.25 -20.95
N GLN A 390 17.64 3.32 -20.38
CA GLN A 390 17.62 3.05 -18.94
C GLN A 390 17.57 1.56 -18.60
N SER A 391 17.88 0.70 -19.57
CA SER A 391 18.01 -0.74 -19.38
C SER A 391 18.87 -1.09 -18.16
N PHE A 392 18.47 -2.15 -17.45
CA PHE A 392 19.24 -2.71 -16.32
C PHE A 392 20.68 -3.12 -16.72
N ILE A 393 20.91 -3.53 -17.96
CA ILE A 393 22.25 -3.84 -18.50
C ILE A 393 22.79 -2.60 -19.23
N LYS A 394 24.03 -2.26 -18.95
CA LYS A 394 24.77 -1.18 -19.62
C LYS A 394 26.06 -1.68 -20.20
N ARG A 395 26.37 -1.23 -21.41
CA ARG A 395 27.68 -1.41 -22.02
C ARG A 395 28.65 -0.36 -21.44
N MET A 396 29.73 -0.80 -20.85
CA MET A 396 30.75 0.09 -20.33
C MET A 396 31.82 0.40 -21.39
N PRO A 397 32.51 1.56 -21.31
CA PRO A 397 33.53 1.95 -22.30
C PRO A 397 34.68 0.95 -22.44
N ASP A 398 34.99 0.22 -21.37
CA ASP A 398 36.03 -0.82 -21.33
C ASP A 398 35.56 -2.18 -21.84
N GLY A 399 34.32 -2.25 -22.34
CA GLY A 399 33.72 -3.48 -22.88
C GLY A 399 33.05 -4.37 -21.82
N GLN A 400 33.17 -4.02 -20.52
CA GLN A 400 32.49 -4.78 -19.45
C GLN A 400 30.98 -4.57 -19.47
N THR A 401 30.27 -5.49 -18.82
CA THR A 401 28.84 -5.39 -18.60
C THR A 401 28.58 -4.73 -17.25
N GLY A 402 27.99 -3.55 -17.26
CA GLY A 402 27.53 -2.84 -16.09
C GLY A 402 26.04 -3.02 -15.83
N MET A 403 25.57 -2.49 -14.71
CA MET A 403 24.16 -2.49 -14.34
C MET A 403 23.69 -1.08 -14.00
N PHE A 404 22.60 -0.65 -14.60
CA PHE A 404 21.94 0.60 -14.27
C PHE A 404 20.76 0.35 -13.32
N THR A 405 20.67 1.15 -12.28
CA THR A 405 19.48 1.20 -11.42
C THR A 405 18.76 2.53 -11.56
N THR A 406 17.46 2.50 -11.78
CA THR A 406 16.64 3.69 -12.02
C THR A 406 16.45 4.54 -10.78
N THR A 407 16.77 4.04 -9.57
CA THR A 407 16.51 4.75 -8.31
C THR A 407 17.77 4.91 -7.46
N ASN A 408 17.90 6.09 -6.84
CA ASN A 408 18.94 6.36 -5.86
C ASN A 408 18.33 7.06 -4.64
N LYS A 409 18.51 6.49 -3.45
CA LYS A 409 17.98 7.04 -2.20
C LYS A 409 18.63 8.37 -1.79
N THR A 410 19.89 8.56 -2.14
CA THR A 410 20.72 9.68 -1.67
C THR A 410 20.82 10.83 -2.66
N ASN A 411 20.46 10.61 -3.91
CA ASN A 411 20.47 11.66 -4.94
C ASN A 411 19.24 12.58 -4.79
N ASN A 412 19.47 13.88 -4.85
CA ASN A 412 18.43 14.90 -4.70
C ASN A 412 17.33 14.77 -5.76
N ASN A 413 17.64 14.40 -6.97
CA ASN A 413 16.70 14.28 -8.08
C ASN A 413 16.15 12.85 -8.25
N GLY A 414 16.50 11.92 -7.36
CA GLY A 414 16.08 10.52 -7.48
C GLY A 414 16.62 9.81 -8.72
N GLN A 415 17.58 10.42 -9.45
CA GLN A 415 18.18 9.82 -10.63
C GLN A 415 18.93 8.54 -10.26
N GLY A 416 18.87 7.56 -11.17
CA GLY A 416 19.60 6.32 -11.05
C GLY A 416 21.14 6.49 -11.15
N TYR A 417 21.83 5.38 -11.04
CA TYR A 417 23.27 5.33 -11.23
C TYR A 417 23.68 3.98 -11.84
N THR A 418 24.88 3.95 -12.42
CA THR A 418 25.43 2.74 -13.03
C THR A 418 26.46 2.11 -12.09
N ILE A 419 26.37 0.79 -11.93
CA ILE A 419 27.40 -0.07 -11.37
C ILE A 419 28.25 -0.50 -12.55
N PRO A 420 29.58 -0.27 -12.52
CA PRO A 420 30.43 -0.46 -13.71
C PRO A 420 30.62 -1.93 -14.10
N TRP A 421 30.36 -2.85 -13.20
CA TRP A 421 30.53 -4.29 -13.45
C TRP A 421 29.49 -5.12 -12.69
N ILE A 422 29.00 -6.18 -13.32
CA ILE A 422 28.19 -7.25 -12.70
C ILE A 422 28.69 -8.62 -13.16
N PRO A 423 28.45 -9.69 -12.36
CA PRO A 423 28.75 -11.06 -12.77
C PRO A 423 28.04 -11.45 -14.07
N GLU A 424 28.73 -12.14 -14.97
CA GLU A 424 28.17 -12.55 -16.27
C GLU A 424 26.97 -13.48 -16.11
N ASP A 425 27.00 -14.39 -15.14
CA ASP A 425 25.89 -15.27 -14.82
C ASP A 425 24.62 -14.50 -14.39
N LEU A 426 24.81 -13.41 -13.63
CA LEU A 426 23.68 -12.53 -13.29
C LEU A 426 23.11 -11.85 -14.54
N ALA A 427 23.97 -11.30 -15.40
CA ALA A 427 23.53 -10.69 -16.66
C ALA A 427 22.74 -11.71 -17.52
N TYR A 428 23.22 -12.94 -17.61
CA TYR A 428 22.57 -14.05 -18.30
C TYR A 428 21.13 -14.26 -17.81
N TRP A 429 20.94 -14.49 -16.51
CA TRP A 429 19.63 -14.79 -15.95
C TRP A 429 18.66 -13.60 -15.99
N LEU A 430 19.15 -12.39 -15.87
CA LEU A 430 18.32 -11.19 -16.01
C LEU A 430 17.85 -10.98 -17.46
N ILE A 431 18.72 -11.27 -18.45
CA ILE A 431 18.32 -11.22 -19.87
C ILE A 431 17.32 -12.32 -20.19
N ARG A 432 17.48 -13.52 -19.64
CA ARG A 432 16.48 -14.60 -19.78
C ARG A 432 15.14 -14.22 -19.16
N LEU A 433 15.15 -13.63 -17.96
CA LEU A 433 13.92 -13.15 -17.35
C LEU A 433 13.24 -12.10 -18.25
N ARG A 434 13.98 -11.14 -18.81
CA ARG A 434 13.41 -10.17 -19.74
C ARG A 434 12.76 -10.86 -20.93
N LYS A 435 13.43 -11.83 -21.58
CA LYS A 435 12.86 -12.60 -22.72
C LYS A 435 11.59 -13.33 -22.32
N TRP A 436 11.60 -13.94 -21.12
CA TRP A 436 10.40 -14.58 -20.58
C TRP A 436 9.27 -13.56 -20.37
N GLN A 437 9.55 -12.41 -19.78
CA GLN A 437 8.57 -11.34 -19.58
C GLN A 437 8.01 -10.83 -20.93
N GLN A 438 8.86 -10.63 -21.94
CA GLN A 438 8.43 -10.22 -23.26
C GLN A 438 7.49 -11.21 -23.93
N LYS A 439 7.71 -12.49 -23.73
CA LYS A 439 6.95 -13.56 -24.37
C LYS A 439 5.67 -13.92 -23.62
N TYR A 440 5.74 -14.06 -22.31
CA TYR A 440 4.66 -14.62 -21.50
C TYR A 440 3.90 -13.57 -20.67
N ASN A 441 4.47 -12.40 -20.48
CA ASN A 441 3.86 -11.27 -19.75
C ASN A 441 4.16 -9.95 -20.46
N PRO A 442 3.79 -9.83 -21.77
CA PRO A 442 4.11 -8.67 -22.58
C PRO A 442 3.40 -7.42 -22.07
N ILE A 443 4.01 -6.27 -22.30
CA ILE A 443 3.41 -4.96 -22.08
C ILE A 443 3.14 -4.29 -23.42
N SER A 444 2.03 -3.59 -23.53
CA SER A 444 1.67 -2.82 -24.73
C SER A 444 2.26 -1.41 -24.72
N TYR A 445 2.60 -0.90 -23.53
CA TYR A 445 3.17 0.43 -23.33
C TYR A 445 3.97 0.48 -22.03
N PRO A 446 5.05 1.29 -21.94
CA PRO A 446 5.80 1.49 -20.71
C PRO A 446 4.94 2.11 -19.61
N SER A 447 5.07 1.65 -18.37
CA SER A 447 4.32 2.17 -17.21
C SER A 447 4.82 3.56 -16.83
N ALA A 448 3.91 4.51 -16.60
CA ALA A 448 4.28 5.80 -16.06
C ALA A 448 4.57 5.70 -14.54
N TRP A 449 5.71 6.26 -14.10
CA TRP A 449 6.05 6.26 -12.67
C TRP A 449 5.00 6.98 -11.81
N ILE A 450 4.27 7.94 -12.38
CA ILE A 450 3.22 8.67 -11.66
C ILE A 450 2.08 7.73 -11.21
N ASP A 451 1.81 6.69 -11.99
CA ASP A 451 0.75 5.72 -11.73
C ASP A 451 1.17 4.62 -10.72
N CYS A 452 2.47 4.55 -10.39
CA CYS A 452 2.98 3.56 -9.45
C CYS A 452 2.57 3.89 -8.01
N GLN A 453 1.65 3.12 -7.44
CA GLN A 453 1.12 3.36 -6.09
C GLN A 453 2.03 2.85 -4.97
N ARG A 454 2.78 1.75 -5.20
CA ARG A 454 3.62 1.08 -4.19
C ARG A 454 5.07 1.55 -4.19
N THR A 455 5.28 2.86 -4.26
CA THR A 455 6.62 3.45 -4.23
C THR A 455 6.80 4.36 -3.01
N ASN A 456 8.04 4.52 -2.55
CA ASN A 456 8.40 5.50 -1.52
C ASN A 456 8.83 6.85 -2.10
N LEU A 457 8.65 7.05 -3.41
CA LEU A 457 8.91 8.32 -4.09
C LEU A 457 7.70 9.24 -3.95
N ASN A 458 7.94 10.53 -3.73
CA ASN A 458 6.89 11.52 -3.78
C ASN A 458 6.43 11.80 -5.22
N GLU A 459 5.36 12.55 -5.38
CA GLU A 459 4.76 12.83 -6.69
C GLU A 459 5.73 13.54 -7.64
N VAL A 460 6.49 14.53 -7.16
CA VAL A 460 7.49 15.26 -7.95
C VAL A 460 8.57 14.31 -8.46
N GLN A 461 9.08 13.44 -7.60
CA GLN A 461 10.09 12.44 -7.98
C GLN A 461 9.53 11.44 -8.99
N ARG A 462 8.27 11.01 -8.86
CA ARG A 462 7.62 10.11 -9.83
C ARG A 462 7.43 10.78 -11.18
N LYS A 463 6.93 12.02 -11.22
CA LYS A 463 6.81 12.80 -12.46
C LYS A 463 8.14 12.96 -13.18
N ALA A 464 9.22 13.24 -12.44
CA ALA A 464 10.56 13.44 -13.01
C ALA A 464 11.16 12.17 -13.64
N LYS A 465 10.69 10.96 -13.26
CA LYS A 465 11.18 9.68 -13.79
C LYS A 465 10.59 9.29 -15.14
N GLY A 466 9.40 9.79 -15.47
CA GLY A 466 8.73 9.50 -16.74
C GLY A 466 8.22 8.06 -16.84
N LEU A 467 8.62 7.35 -17.87
CA LEU A 467 8.17 6.00 -18.21
C LEU A 467 9.21 4.94 -17.82
N ASN A 468 8.77 3.70 -17.57
CA ASN A 468 9.62 2.57 -17.20
C ASN A 468 9.01 1.24 -17.66
N CYS A 469 9.84 0.37 -18.22
CA CYS A 469 9.47 -1.01 -18.51
C CYS A 469 10.00 -1.89 -17.36
N PHE A 470 9.20 -2.12 -16.31
CA PHE A 470 9.69 -2.87 -15.15
C PHE A 470 10.09 -4.30 -15.50
N LEU A 471 11.35 -4.67 -15.24
CA LEU A 471 11.86 -6.03 -15.45
C LEU A 471 11.16 -7.04 -14.51
N PHE A 472 10.98 -6.66 -13.25
CA PHE A 472 10.36 -7.50 -12.21
C PHE A 472 8.86 -7.21 -12.05
N ARG A 473 8.16 -6.99 -13.17
CA ARG A 473 6.70 -6.81 -13.16
C ARG A 473 6.00 -8.12 -12.79
N ARG A 474 4.90 -8.00 -12.06
CA ARG A 474 4.07 -9.15 -11.75
C ARG A 474 3.33 -9.61 -13.01
N PHE A 475 3.01 -10.89 -13.06
CA PHE A 475 2.12 -11.41 -14.08
C PHE A 475 0.74 -10.77 -13.92
N ASN A 476 0.20 -10.20 -15.01
CA ASN A 476 -1.14 -9.64 -14.98
C ASN A 476 -2.14 -10.78 -15.10
N ASP A 477 -2.82 -11.07 -14.01
CA ASP A 477 -4.03 -11.90 -14.02
C ASP A 477 -5.13 -11.07 -14.71
N PHE A 478 -5.47 -11.43 -15.95
CA PHE A 478 -6.51 -10.73 -16.73
C PHE A 478 -7.89 -10.79 -16.07
N GLU A 479 -8.11 -11.68 -15.11
CA GLU A 479 -9.37 -11.80 -14.34
C GLU A 479 -9.46 -10.81 -13.17
N ALA A 480 -8.35 -10.19 -12.74
CA ALA A 480 -8.34 -9.24 -11.60
C ALA A 480 -8.46 -7.76 -12.04
N ALA A 481 -8.62 -7.49 -13.33
CA ALA A 481 -8.67 -6.13 -13.89
C ALA A 481 -10.08 -5.68 -14.30
N ASN A 482 -11.13 -6.43 -13.92
CA ASN A 482 -12.54 -6.04 -14.12
C ASN A 482 -13.25 -5.78 -12.78
#